data_1dc4c9eb0f4d81b5ff931a4c47c67904
#
_entry.id   1dc4c9eb0f4d81b5ff931a4c47c67904
#
_cell.length_a   1.000
_cell.length_b   1.000
_cell.length_c   1.000
_cell.angle_alpha   90.00
_cell.angle_beta   90.00
_cell.angle_gamma   90.00
#
_symmetry.space_group_name_H-M   'P 1'
#
loop_
_entity.id
_entity.type
_entity.pdbx_description
1 polymer ?
#
loop_
_entity_poly.entity_id
_entity_poly.type
_entity_poly.pdbx_seq_one_letter_code
_entity_poly.pdbx_strand_id
1 'polypeptide(L)'
;MFFVELIVRKSTKIWRNSREIRNLIQKIDSETAETTFVLQTQRASAFTEDPLIYVDIGARGGAQEVTKGFLKILYFVICEADEDEAKNLESAFTAGRFSIIKNAISDSSTVRTLYLTKSRGCSSLLPPNGNFIGLFGGKDRDLDRFEVEKELEIKTLPLSLSMPQDIETIDILKIDVQGLEFEILAGMGSFRPFVICAECSAVEFYLGQKTFFSVGLLVEKLGYMPLQLMGITIVPKTLAKFQSCIQVHGDVIFVPDNSANGRAIIERDVEKWFLALCMHGYMDFALWQLAELKIPKPMLVTQTEELLKNISD
;
A
#
# COMPACT_ATOMS: atom_id res chain seq x y z
N MET A 1 -14.01 -11.53 -11.61
CA MET A 1 -14.42 -10.38 -12.45
C MET A 1 -13.79 -9.06 -11.98
N PHE A 2 -13.79 -8.73 -10.69
CA PHE A 2 -13.22 -7.48 -10.16
C PHE A 2 -11.69 -7.35 -10.28
N PHE A 3 -10.94 -8.44 -10.15
CA PHE A 3 -9.48 -8.40 -10.11
C PHE A 3 -8.85 -8.10 -11.48
N VAL A 4 -9.38 -8.70 -12.54
CA VAL A 4 -8.95 -8.44 -13.92
C VAL A 4 -9.38 -7.04 -14.35
N GLU A 5 -10.56 -6.59 -13.94
CA GLU A 5 -11.03 -5.24 -14.19
C GLU A 5 -10.13 -4.20 -13.51
N LEU A 6 -9.56 -4.50 -12.34
CA LEU A 6 -8.62 -3.62 -11.63
C LEU A 6 -7.23 -3.61 -12.32
N ILE A 7 -6.69 -4.78 -12.71
CA ILE A 7 -5.41 -4.89 -13.45
C ILE A 7 -5.55 -4.17 -14.80
N VAL A 8 -6.61 -4.45 -15.55
CA VAL A 8 -6.86 -3.87 -16.85
C VAL A 8 -7.21 -2.38 -16.76
N ARG A 9 -7.99 -1.92 -15.76
CA ARG A 9 -8.32 -0.50 -15.60
C ARG A 9 -7.12 0.36 -15.22
N LYS A 10 -6.17 -0.15 -14.42
CA LYS A 10 -4.96 0.61 -14.07
C LYS A 10 -3.97 0.73 -15.22
N SER A 11 -3.77 -0.33 -16.01
CA SER A 11 -2.87 -0.32 -17.17
C SER A 11 -3.45 0.40 -18.40
N THR A 12 -4.78 0.46 -18.56
CA THR A 12 -5.44 0.94 -19.78
C THR A 12 -5.73 2.43 -19.85
N LYS A 13 -5.47 3.22 -18.82
CA LYS A 13 -5.61 4.68 -18.92
C LYS A 13 -4.74 5.29 -20.04
N ILE A 14 -3.65 4.63 -20.40
CA ILE A 14 -2.71 5.05 -21.44
C ILE A 14 -3.09 4.50 -22.84
N TRP A 15 -3.81 3.36 -22.93
CA TRP A 15 -4.01 2.60 -24.18
C TRP A 15 -5.45 2.56 -24.72
N ARG A 16 -6.37 3.38 -24.22
CA ARG A 16 -7.83 3.32 -24.51
C ARG A 16 -8.26 3.58 -25.95
N ASN A 17 -7.38 3.82 -26.91
CA ASN A 17 -7.77 4.33 -28.25
C ASN A 17 -7.77 3.32 -29.40
N SER A 18 -7.48 2.02 -29.21
CA SER A 18 -7.58 1.05 -30.30
C SER A 18 -8.66 0.00 -30.06
N ARG A 19 -9.37 -0.37 -31.13
CA ARG A 19 -10.45 -1.38 -31.12
C ARG A 19 -9.90 -2.77 -30.82
N GLU A 20 -8.68 -3.06 -31.27
CA GLU A 20 -7.98 -4.32 -31.05
C GLU A 20 -7.63 -4.54 -29.57
N ILE A 21 -7.16 -3.50 -28.90
CA ILE A 21 -6.86 -3.55 -27.46
C ILE A 21 -8.15 -3.76 -26.66
N ARG A 22 -9.28 -3.15 -27.06
CA ARG A 22 -10.57 -3.41 -26.39
C ARG A 22 -11.05 -4.85 -26.55
N ASN A 23 -10.85 -5.43 -27.72
CA ASN A 23 -11.22 -6.83 -27.97
C ASN A 23 -10.30 -7.80 -27.22
N LEU A 24 -8.99 -7.50 -27.15
CA LEU A 24 -8.03 -8.24 -26.34
C LEU A 24 -8.37 -8.17 -24.86
N ILE A 25 -8.71 -6.99 -24.36
CA ILE A 25 -9.14 -6.76 -22.97
C ILE A 25 -10.42 -7.55 -22.66
N GLN A 26 -11.43 -7.56 -23.56
CA GLN A 26 -12.64 -8.36 -23.37
C GLN A 26 -12.37 -9.87 -23.36
N LYS A 27 -11.45 -10.34 -24.19
CA LYS A 27 -11.03 -11.74 -24.22
C LYS A 27 -10.27 -12.11 -22.93
N ILE A 28 -9.32 -11.28 -22.51
CA ILE A 28 -8.60 -11.41 -21.24
C ILE A 28 -9.58 -11.40 -20.05
N ASP A 29 -10.58 -10.52 -20.02
CA ASP A 29 -11.57 -10.40 -18.93
C ASP A 29 -12.39 -11.69 -18.74
N SER A 30 -12.76 -12.41 -19.82
CA SER A 30 -13.53 -13.65 -19.71
C SER A 30 -12.68 -14.85 -19.25
N GLU A 31 -11.46 -14.97 -19.76
CA GLU A 31 -10.57 -16.10 -19.52
C GLU A 31 -9.76 -15.94 -18.21
N THR A 32 -9.45 -14.71 -17.81
CA THR A 32 -8.74 -14.43 -16.55
C THR A 32 -9.66 -14.50 -15.34
N ALA A 33 -10.97 -14.33 -15.50
CA ALA A 33 -11.95 -14.62 -14.46
C ALA A 33 -11.92 -16.12 -14.08
N GLU A 34 -11.74 -16.99 -15.06
CA GLU A 34 -11.62 -18.44 -14.88
C GLU A 34 -10.27 -18.80 -14.23
N THR A 35 -9.18 -18.17 -14.65
CA THR A 35 -7.83 -18.31 -14.07
C THR A 35 -7.76 -17.81 -12.64
N THR A 36 -8.34 -16.65 -12.34
CA THR A 36 -8.45 -16.10 -10.97
C THR A 36 -9.30 -17.00 -10.10
N PHE A 37 -10.38 -17.58 -10.61
CA PHE A 37 -11.21 -18.55 -9.92
C PHE A 37 -10.44 -19.84 -9.60
N VAL A 38 -9.63 -20.36 -10.54
CA VAL A 38 -8.78 -21.54 -10.34
C VAL A 38 -7.69 -21.27 -9.30
N LEU A 39 -7.03 -20.12 -9.34
CA LEU A 39 -6.05 -19.70 -8.31
C LEU A 39 -6.70 -19.50 -6.94
N GLN A 40 -7.92 -18.99 -6.90
CA GLN A 40 -8.67 -18.79 -5.65
C GLN A 40 -9.20 -20.10 -5.05
N THR A 41 -9.57 -21.09 -5.87
CA THR A 41 -10.23 -22.33 -5.37
C THR A 41 -9.27 -23.48 -5.11
N GLN A 42 -8.28 -23.70 -5.95
CA GLN A 42 -7.39 -24.88 -5.82
C GLN A 42 -6.29 -24.72 -4.76
N ARG A 43 -5.89 -23.48 -4.40
CA ARG A 43 -4.85 -23.21 -3.39
C ARG A 43 -5.28 -22.33 -2.23
N ALA A 44 -6.50 -21.83 -2.19
CA ALA A 44 -7.01 -21.12 -1.01
C ALA A 44 -6.88 -21.97 0.27
N SER A 45 -6.88 -23.31 0.16
CA SER A 45 -6.66 -24.21 1.29
C SER A 45 -5.22 -24.16 1.85
N ALA A 46 -4.18 -23.99 1.03
CA ALA A 46 -2.81 -23.90 1.51
C ALA A 46 -2.56 -22.61 2.29
N PHE A 47 -3.12 -21.49 1.82
CA PHE A 47 -3.01 -20.19 2.51
C PHE A 47 -4.03 -19.99 3.63
N THR A 48 -4.95 -20.94 3.87
CA THR A 48 -5.79 -20.94 5.08
C THR A 48 -5.01 -21.29 6.33
N GLU A 49 -3.97 -22.08 6.23
CA GLU A 49 -3.09 -22.45 7.37
C GLU A 49 -1.92 -21.47 7.52
N ASP A 50 -1.41 -20.94 6.41
CA ASP A 50 -0.31 -19.97 6.37
C ASP A 50 -0.70 -18.74 5.51
N PRO A 51 -1.50 -17.80 6.05
CA PRO A 51 -1.98 -16.63 5.31
C PRO A 51 -0.87 -15.62 5.01
N LEU A 52 -1.10 -14.78 4.00
CA LEU A 52 -0.30 -13.57 3.84
C LEU A 52 -0.65 -12.57 4.96
N ILE A 53 0.38 -12.06 5.62
CA ILE A 53 0.23 -11.05 6.68
C ILE A 53 0.17 -9.66 6.04
N TYR A 54 -1.00 -9.04 6.13
CA TYR A 54 -1.25 -7.68 5.65
C TYR A 54 -1.33 -6.73 6.83
N VAL A 55 -0.36 -5.83 6.96
CA VAL A 55 -0.35 -4.79 8.00
C VAL A 55 -0.84 -3.48 7.39
N ASP A 56 -1.88 -2.88 7.96
CA ASP A 56 -2.45 -1.58 7.56
C ASP A 56 -2.28 -0.57 8.70
N ILE A 57 -1.42 0.43 8.51
CA ILE A 57 -1.14 1.47 9.49
C ILE A 57 -1.82 2.76 9.06
N GLY A 58 -2.73 3.26 9.90
CA GLY A 58 -3.65 4.34 9.56
C GLY A 58 -4.86 3.82 8.77
N ALA A 59 -5.45 2.72 9.22
CA ALA A 59 -6.47 1.95 8.49
C ALA A 59 -7.87 2.56 8.54
N ARG A 60 -7.98 3.87 8.66
CA ARG A 60 -9.27 4.57 8.66
C ARG A 60 -10.13 4.18 7.44
N GLY A 61 -11.37 3.79 7.70
CA GLY A 61 -12.31 3.34 6.67
C GLY A 61 -12.17 1.88 6.26
N GLY A 62 -11.25 1.11 6.86
CA GLY A 62 -11.13 -0.34 6.71
C GLY A 62 -10.29 -0.80 5.52
N ALA A 63 -10.38 -2.09 5.19
CA ALA A 63 -9.57 -2.72 4.15
C ALA A 63 -9.79 -2.11 2.76
N GLN A 64 -8.70 -1.86 2.05
CA GLN A 64 -8.76 -1.34 0.68
C GLN A 64 -9.46 -2.31 -0.28
N GLU A 65 -10.00 -1.77 -1.39
CA GLU A 65 -10.65 -2.59 -2.43
C GLU A 65 -9.75 -3.68 -3.01
N VAL A 66 -8.45 -3.46 -3.06
CA VAL A 66 -7.45 -4.42 -3.55
C VAL A 66 -7.48 -5.74 -2.76
N THR A 67 -7.88 -5.70 -1.49
CA THR A 67 -7.89 -6.87 -0.61
C THR A 67 -9.19 -7.68 -0.68
N LYS A 68 -10.29 -7.11 -1.19
CA LYS A 68 -11.64 -7.73 -1.16
C LYS A 68 -11.68 -9.12 -1.80
N GLY A 69 -10.95 -9.33 -2.91
CA GLY A 69 -10.87 -10.63 -3.58
C GLY A 69 -10.01 -11.67 -2.86
N PHE A 70 -9.21 -11.26 -1.86
CA PHE A 70 -8.19 -12.08 -1.20
C PHE A 70 -8.42 -12.30 0.30
N LEU A 71 -9.55 -11.85 0.84
CA LEU A 71 -9.85 -11.91 2.28
C LEU A 71 -9.62 -13.30 2.92
N LYS A 72 -9.83 -14.38 2.16
CA LYS A 72 -9.68 -15.76 2.65
C LYS A 72 -8.21 -16.17 2.88
N ILE A 73 -7.28 -15.53 2.18
CA ILE A 73 -5.85 -15.87 2.23
C ILE A 73 -5.04 -14.81 2.98
N LEU A 74 -5.70 -13.80 3.55
CA LEU A 74 -5.07 -12.74 4.30
C LEU A 74 -5.34 -12.87 5.80
N TYR A 75 -4.35 -12.50 6.59
CA TYR A 75 -4.49 -12.13 8.00
C TYR A 75 -4.17 -10.64 8.12
N PHE A 76 -5.12 -9.86 8.63
CA PHE A 76 -4.95 -8.42 8.78
C PHE A 76 -4.43 -8.06 10.17
N VAL A 77 -3.42 -7.21 10.21
CA VAL A 77 -3.01 -6.47 11.40
C VAL A 77 -3.31 -5.00 11.15
N ILE A 78 -4.30 -4.48 11.85
CA ILE A 78 -4.81 -3.13 11.68
C ILE A 78 -4.26 -2.27 12.79
N CYS A 79 -3.54 -1.18 12.45
CA CYS A 79 -3.02 -0.23 13.40
C CYS A 79 -3.80 1.09 13.28
N GLU A 80 -4.56 1.45 14.33
CA GLU A 80 -5.34 2.69 14.39
C GLU A 80 -5.16 3.32 15.77
N ALA A 81 -4.68 4.57 15.79
CA ALA A 81 -4.39 5.30 17.01
C ALA A 81 -5.62 6.01 17.60
N ASP A 82 -6.60 6.32 16.78
CA ASP A 82 -7.88 6.89 17.22
C ASP A 82 -8.74 5.77 17.81
N GLU A 83 -8.97 5.79 19.13
CA GLU A 83 -9.72 4.74 19.82
C GLU A 83 -11.16 4.58 19.31
N ASP A 84 -11.81 5.67 18.90
CA ASP A 84 -13.19 5.61 18.41
C ASP A 84 -13.23 4.97 17.03
N GLU A 85 -12.26 5.28 16.17
CA GLU A 85 -12.14 4.62 14.88
C GLU A 85 -11.73 3.14 15.02
N ALA A 86 -10.84 2.81 15.94
CA ALA A 86 -10.48 1.43 16.22
C ALA A 86 -11.69 0.58 16.64
N LYS A 87 -12.62 1.13 17.45
CA LYS A 87 -13.88 0.46 17.81
C LYS A 87 -14.81 0.29 16.60
N ASN A 88 -14.87 1.30 15.71
CA ASN A 88 -15.63 1.21 14.48
C ASN A 88 -15.10 0.09 13.58
N LEU A 89 -13.78 -0.01 13.44
CA LEU A 89 -13.13 -1.06 12.66
C LEU A 89 -13.37 -2.45 13.26
N GLU A 90 -13.31 -2.62 14.60
CA GLU A 90 -13.67 -3.87 15.28
C GLU A 90 -15.09 -4.32 14.94
N SER A 91 -16.02 -3.38 14.84
CA SER A 91 -17.42 -3.67 14.53
C SER A 91 -17.68 -3.94 13.04
N ALA A 92 -16.90 -3.29 12.16
CA ALA A 92 -17.05 -3.38 10.71
C ALA A 92 -16.36 -4.63 10.11
N PHE A 93 -15.26 -5.09 10.73
CA PHE A 93 -14.52 -6.27 10.28
C PHE A 93 -15.24 -7.54 10.73
N THR A 94 -16.25 -7.95 9.97
CA THR A 94 -17.05 -9.17 10.25
C THR A 94 -16.57 -10.40 9.49
N ALA A 95 -15.68 -10.22 8.52
CA ALA A 95 -15.17 -11.30 7.66
C ALA A 95 -13.63 -11.30 7.65
N GLY A 96 -13.05 -12.47 7.83
CA GLY A 96 -11.60 -12.64 7.76
C GLY A 96 -10.93 -12.79 9.14
N ARG A 97 -9.62 -13.00 9.10
CA ARG A 97 -8.78 -13.09 10.29
C ARG A 97 -8.10 -11.73 10.47
N PHE A 98 -8.23 -11.15 11.66
CA PHE A 98 -7.60 -9.85 11.93
C PHE A 98 -7.25 -9.67 13.40
N SER A 99 -6.31 -8.78 13.66
CA SER A 99 -6.03 -8.20 14.96
C SER A 99 -5.97 -6.67 14.85
N ILE A 100 -6.31 -5.96 15.94
CA ILE A 100 -6.25 -4.50 15.99
C ILE A 100 -5.25 -4.05 17.05
N ILE A 101 -4.34 -3.17 16.64
CA ILE A 101 -3.35 -2.52 17.47
C ILE A 101 -3.78 -1.07 17.68
N LYS A 102 -4.10 -0.71 18.94
CA LYS A 102 -4.62 0.62 19.31
C LYS A 102 -3.50 1.62 19.70
N ASN A 103 -2.27 1.37 19.26
CA ASN A 103 -1.14 2.27 19.45
C ASN A 103 -0.78 2.98 18.16
N ALA A 104 -0.29 4.19 18.28
CA ALA A 104 0.35 4.84 17.15
C ALA A 104 1.70 4.19 16.86
N ILE A 105 1.99 3.98 15.58
CA ILE A 105 3.25 3.42 15.12
C ILE A 105 4.21 4.54 14.74
N SER A 106 5.48 4.41 15.13
CA SER A 106 6.54 5.38 14.82
C SER A 106 7.92 4.67 14.80
N ASP A 107 9.00 5.42 14.94
CA ASP A 107 10.38 4.91 15.06
C ASP A 107 10.78 4.53 16.49
N SER A 108 10.06 5.02 17.50
CA SER A 108 10.48 4.94 18.90
C SER A 108 9.31 4.82 19.88
N SER A 109 9.61 4.23 21.04
CA SER A 109 8.67 4.14 22.17
C SER A 109 8.69 5.44 22.95
N THR A 110 7.72 6.32 22.71
CA THR A 110 7.62 7.63 23.36
C THR A 110 6.16 8.07 23.46
N VAL A 111 5.93 9.24 24.03
CA VAL A 111 4.64 9.94 23.99
C VAL A 111 4.75 11.05 22.97
N ARG A 112 3.79 11.13 22.05
CA ARG A 112 3.67 12.19 21.05
C ARG A 112 2.27 12.80 21.07
N THR A 113 2.15 14.01 20.54
CA THR A 113 0.86 14.66 20.35
C THR A 113 0.22 14.17 19.05
N LEU A 114 -1.00 13.66 19.12
CA LEU A 114 -1.85 13.42 17.96
C LEU A 114 -2.72 14.66 17.72
N TYR A 115 -2.55 15.29 16.58
CA TYR A 115 -3.33 16.44 16.11
C TYR A 115 -4.56 15.92 15.37
N LEU A 116 -5.70 15.87 16.05
CA LEU A 116 -6.98 15.49 15.45
C LEU A 116 -7.55 16.68 14.69
N THR A 117 -7.62 16.55 13.38
CA THR A 117 -8.13 17.59 12.49
C THR A 117 -9.62 17.44 12.23
N LYS A 118 -10.27 18.48 11.72
CA LYS A 118 -11.69 18.53 11.33
C LYS A 118 -12.02 17.39 10.35
N SER A 119 -11.18 17.15 9.36
CA SER A 119 -11.23 15.92 8.56
C SER A 119 -10.30 14.89 9.20
N ARG A 120 -10.83 13.91 9.90
CA ARG A 120 -10.04 12.90 10.64
C ARG A 120 -8.98 12.18 9.77
N GLY A 121 -9.21 12.05 8.46
CA GLY A 121 -8.23 11.53 7.51
C GLY A 121 -7.02 12.45 7.26
N CYS A 122 -6.98 13.66 7.85
CA CYS A 122 -5.82 14.54 7.83
C CYS A 122 -5.15 14.64 9.20
N SER A 123 -5.57 13.83 10.18
CA SER A 123 -4.98 13.80 11.52
C SER A 123 -3.60 13.16 11.48
N SER A 124 -2.65 13.68 12.27
CA SER A 124 -1.25 13.28 12.22
C SER A 124 -0.58 13.42 13.60
N LEU A 125 0.54 12.74 13.78
CA LEU A 125 1.47 13.01 14.89
C LEU A 125 2.39 14.21 14.64
N LEU A 126 2.25 14.87 13.50
CA LEU A 126 2.93 16.12 13.16
C LEU A 126 1.89 17.24 13.01
N PRO A 127 2.19 18.48 13.44
CA PRO A 127 1.27 19.58 13.25
C PRO A 127 1.15 19.94 11.75
N PRO A 128 -0.06 20.28 11.26
CA PRO A 128 -0.25 20.72 9.88
C PRO A 128 0.61 21.95 9.52
N ASN A 129 1.21 21.95 8.34
CA ASN A 129 2.01 23.08 7.85
C ASN A 129 1.12 24.14 7.20
N GLY A 130 0.61 25.07 8.00
CA GLY A 130 -0.29 26.14 7.55
C GLY A 130 0.31 27.01 6.43
N ASN A 131 1.64 27.20 6.40
CA ASN A 131 2.32 27.98 5.36
C ASN A 131 2.20 27.30 3.98
N PHE A 132 2.29 25.97 3.94
CA PHE A 132 2.17 25.22 2.69
C PHE A 132 0.70 25.00 2.32
N ILE A 133 -0.13 24.53 3.26
CA ILE A 133 -1.55 24.25 3.03
C ILE A 133 -2.27 25.51 2.50
N GLY A 134 -1.94 26.70 3.03
CA GLY A 134 -2.51 27.97 2.60
C GLY A 134 -2.24 28.34 1.14
N LEU A 135 -1.20 27.77 0.49
CA LEU A 135 -0.89 28.02 -0.91
C LEU A 135 -1.88 27.38 -1.88
N PHE A 136 -2.56 26.31 -1.46
CA PHE A 136 -3.38 25.46 -2.34
C PHE A 136 -4.89 25.66 -2.22
N GLY A 137 -5.33 26.66 -1.46
CA GLY A 137 -6.75 26.94 -1.32
C GLY A 137 -7.38 27.48 -2.61
N GLY A 138 -8.37 26.79 -3.17
CA GLY A 138 -9.28 27.23 -4.23
C GLY A 138 -10.72 27.20 -3.71
N LYS A 139 -11.70 27.73 -4.49
CA LYS A 139 -13.11 27.81 -4.11
C LYS A 139 -13.72 26.46 -3.71
N ASP A 140 -13.18 25.35 -4.19
CA ASP A 140 -13.70 24.00 -3.99
C ASP A 140 -12.79 23.14 -3.07
N ARG A 141 -11.82 23.74 -2.39
CA ARG A 141 -10.89 23.01 -1.51
C ARG A 141 -11.07 23.48 -0.09
N ASP A 142 -11.62 22.59 0.69
CA ASP A 142 -11.89 22.74 2.11
C ASP A 142 -10.54 22.72 2.89
N LEU A 143 -9.90 23.89 3.02
CA LEU A 143 -8.67 24.04 3.80
C LEU A 143 -8.93 23.78 5.27
N ASP A 144 -10.17 23.93 5.72
CA ASP A 144 -10.59 23.67 7.08
C ASP A 144 -10.40 22.19 7.46
N ARG A 145 -10.26 21.31 6.48
CA ARG A 145 -9.98 19.89 6.75
C ARG A 145 -8.74 19.66 7.60
N PHE A 146 -7.73 20.54 7.53
CA PHE A 146 -6.51 20.49 8.31
C PHE A 146 -6.57 21.28 9.61
N GLU A 147 -7.69 21.94 9.92
CA GLU A 147 -7.89 22.64 11.19
C GLU A 147 -7.86 21.66 12.35
N VAL A 148 -6.96 21.90 13.32
CA VAL A 148 -6.81 21.06 14.51
C VAL A 148 -7.94 21.35 15.47
N GLU A 149 -8.79 20.37 15.73
CA GLU A 149 -9.90 20.47 16.70
C GLU A 149 -9.50 20.00 18.08
N LYS A 150 -8.56 19.06 18.17
CA LYS A 150 -8.15 18.46 19.43
C LYS A 150 -6.71 17.95 19.37
N GLU A 151 -5.99 18.12 20.45
CA GLU A 151 -4.68 17.52 20.66
C GLU A 151 -4.77 16.44 21.74
N LEU A 152 -4.18 15.27 21.48
CA LEU A 152 -4.16 14.14 22.40
C LEU A 152 -2.73 13.64 22.59
N GLU A 153 -2.34 13.41 23.83
CA GLU A 153 -1.10 12.67 24.10
C GLU A 153 -1.33 11.19 23.91
N ILE A 154 -0.58 10.55 23.02
CA ILE A 154 -0.67 9.13 22.77
C ILE A 154 0.71 8.46 22.82
N LYS A 155 0.73 7.18 23.20
CA LYS A 155 1.94 6.37 23.16
C LYS A 155 2.22 5.92 21.74
N THR A 156 3.49 6.01 21.34
CA THR A 156 3.99 5.44 20.09
C THR A 156 4.89 4.25 20.37
N LEU A 157 4.91 3.31 19.43
CA LEU A 157 5.82 2.17 19.45
C LEU A 157 6.42 1.96 18.05
N PRO A 158 7.65 1.46 17.95
CA PRO A 158 8.17 0.97 16.68
C PRO A 158 7.32 -0.19 16.15
N LEU A 159 7.21 -0.30 14.83
CA LEU A 159 6.50 -1.40 14.20
C LEU A 159 7.00 -2.75 14.70
N SER A 160 8.33 -2.89 14.82
CA SER A 160 8.98 -4.10 15.33
C SER A 160 8.59 -4.53 16.74
N LEU A 161 8.09 -3.61 17.56
CA LEU A 161 7.64 -3.89 18.94
C LEU A 161 6.11 -3.93 19.06
N SER A 162 5.39 -3.56 18.00
CA SER A 162 3.93 -3.45 18.01
C SER A 162 3.24 -4.71 17.52
N MET A 163 3.95 -5.54 16.73
CA MET A 163 3.36 -6.75 16.16
C MET A 163 3.02 -7.80 17.22
N PRO A 164 1.90 -8.54 17.03
CA PRO A 164 1.61 -9.73 17.82
C PRO A 164 2.79 -10.69 17.83
N GLN A 165 3.01 -11.41 18.96
CA GLN A 165 4.20 -12.27 19.13
C GLN A 165 4.27 -13.46 18.17
N ASP A 166 3.14 -13.86 17.62
CA ASP A 166 2.99 -14.92 16.64
C ASP A 166 3.21 -14.45 15.19
N ILE A 167 3.38 -13.16 14.97
CA ILE A 167 3.66 -12.58 13.65
C ILE A 167 5.17 -12.38 13.49
N GLU A 168 5.81 -13.34 12.85
CA GLU A 168 7.27 -13.31 12.59
C GLU A 168 7.63 -12.55 11.30
N THR A 169 6.70 -12.45 10.35
CA THR A 169 6.91 -11.80 9.06
C THR A 169 5.74 -10.88 8.71
N ILE A 170 6.01 -9.88 7.90
CA ILE A 170 5.02 -9.04 7.23
C ILE A 170 5.17 -9.28 5.73
N ASP A 171 4.07 -9.57 5.03
CA ASP A 171 4.09 -9.80 3.59
C ASP A 171 3.69 -8.56 2.81
N ILE A 172 2.71 -7.81 3.31
CA ILE A 172 2.28 -6.54 2.71
C ILE A 172 2.17 -5.50 3.83
N LEU A 173 2.78 -4.34 3.63
CA LEU A 173 2.73 -3.22 4.55
C LEU A 173 2.12 -2.00 3.86
N LYS A 174 0.95 -1.55 4.33
CA LYS A 174 0.36 -0.28 3.94
C LYS A 174 0.59 0.75 5.04
N ILE A 175 1.00 1.96 4.66
CA ILE A 175 1.25 3.08 5.56
C ILE A 175 0.55 4.33 5.01
N ASP A 176 -0.40 4.86 5.78
CA ASP A 176 -1.15 6.07 5.47
C ASP A 176 -1.45 6.82 6.77
N VAL A 177 -0.43 7.49 7.29
CA VAL A 177 -0.43 8.11 8.62
C VAL A 177 -0.20 9.62 8.58
N GLN A 178 -0.28 10.16 7.39
CA GLN A 178 -0.24 11.60 7.18
C GLN A 178 1.07 12.23 7.70
N GLY A 179 2.23 11.68 7.23
CA GLY A 179 3.52 12.33 7.35
C GLY A 179 4.60 11.62 8.18
N LEU A 180 4.30 10.46 8.80
CA LEU A 180 5.30 9.67 9.54
C LEU A 180 5.73 8.38 8.83
N GLU A 181 5.55 8.29 7.53
CA GLU A 181 5.90 7.11 6.73
C GLU A 181 7.38 6.73 6.88
N PHE A 182 8.25 7.73 6.92
CA PHE A 182 9.70 7.53 7.12
C PHE A 182 10.00 6.92 8.49
N GLU A 183 9.42 7.44 9.55
CA GLU A 183 9.62 7.00 10.93
C GLU A 183 9.12 5.56 11.11
N ILE A 184 7.97 5.22 10.53
CA ILE A 184 7.43 3.85 10.56
C ILE A 184 8.37 2.88 9.85
N LEU A 185 8.85 3.22 8.67
CA LEU A 185 9.79 2.41 7.91
C LEU A 185 11.15 2.26 8.64
N ALA A 186 11.62 3.32 9.31
CA ALA A 186 12.80 3.26 10.16
C ALA A 186 12.61 2.34 11.38
N GLY A 187 11.37 2.28 11.90
CA GLY A 187 10.97 1.45 13.04
C GLY A 187 10.60 0.00 12.70
N MET A 188 10.73 -0.43 11.42
CA MET A 188 10.38 -1.80 10.99
C MET A 188 11.26 -2.89 11.62
N GLY A 189 12.45 -2.58 12.10
CA GLY A 189 13.38 -3.60 12.60
C GLY A 189 13.80 -4.58 11.51
N SER A 190 13.60 -5.88 11.76
CA SER A 190 13.93 -6.97 10.84
C SER A 190 12.85 -7.27 9.80
N PHE A 191 11.65 -6.72 9.93
CA PHE A 191 10.59 -6.96 8.96
C PHE A 191 10.98 -6.46 7.57
N ARG A 192 10.71 -7.30 6.56
CA ARG A 192 10.96 -7.01 5.15
C ARG A 192 9.75 -7.44 4.32
N PRO A 193 8.71 -6.60 4.22
CA PRO A 193 7.51 -6.90 3.43
C PRO A 193 7.84 -7.14 1.96
N PHE A 194 7.04 -7.95 1.28
CA PHE A 194 7.15 -8.12 -0.19
C PHE A 194 6.66 -6.89 -0.96
N VAL A 195 5.67 -6.20 -0.40
CA VAL A 195 5.13 -4.96 -0.95
C VAL A 195 4.97 -3.95 0.17
N ILE A 196 5.44 -2.73 -0.06
CA ILE A 196 5.20 -1.59 0.81
C ILE A 196 4.38 -0.57 0.00
N CYS A 197 3.19 -0.23 0.48
CA CYS A 197 2.36 0.86 -0.05
C CYS A 197 2.42 2.01 0.95
N ALA A 198 2.98 3.15 0.58
CA ALA A 198 3.07 4.30 1.47
C ALA A 198 2.57 5.57 0.80
N GLU A 199 1.74 6.36 1.50
CA GLU A 199 1.38 7.69 1.04
C GLU A 199 2.57 8.63 1.27
N CYS A 200 3.30 8.97 0.20
CA CYS A 200 4.48 9.81 0.29
C CYS A 200 4.21 11.22 -0.25
N SER A 201 4.78 12.21 0.38
CA SER A 201 4.68 13.60 -0.05
C SER A 201 5.98 14.11 -0.67
N ALA A 202 5.87 14.84 -1.77
CA ALA A 202 7.01 15.56 -2.36
C ALA A 202 7.34 16.86 -1.62
N VAL A 203 6.44 17.31 -0.76
CA VAL A 203 6.49 18.57 -0.03
C VAL A 203 6.05 18.36 1.43
N GLU A 204 6.38 19.29 2.30
CA GLU A 204 6.10 19.20 3.73
C GLU A 204 4.68 19.70 4.03
N PHE A 205 3.69 18.78 4.00
CA PHE A 205 2.31 19.07 4.44
C PHE A 205 2.18 19.22 5.95
N TYR A 206 3.00 18.49 6.68
CA TYR A 206 3.07 18.53 8.14
C TYR A 206 4.48 18.94 8.54
N LEU A 207 4.60 19.78 9.56
CA LEU A 207 5.89 20.32 10.00
C LEU A 207 6.83 19.18 10.46
N GLY A 208 7.98 19.06 9.84
CA GLY A 208 8.96 18.01 10.11
C GLY A 208 8.77 16.72 9.29
N GLN A 209 7.73 16.64 8.44
CA GLN A 209 7.48 15.50 7.56
C GLN A 209 8.68 15.21 6.65
N LYS A 210 9.09 13.96 6.56
CA LYS A 210 10.08 13.51 5.59
C LYS A 210 9.42 13.31 4.24
N THR A 211 10.03 13.90 3.21
CA THR A 211 9.49 13.80 1.85
C THR A 211 9.80 12.45 1.20
N PHE A 212 9.14 12.17 0.07
CA PHE A 212 9.38 11.00 -0.78
C PHE A 212 10.87 10.71 -1.02
N PHE A 213 11.70 11.75 -1.20
CA PHE A 213 13.12 11.55 -1.43
C PHE A 213 13.84 10.92 -0.23
N SER A 214 13.47 11.33 0.98
CA SER A 214 14.03 10.73 2.22
C SER A 214 13.55 9.30 2.40
N VAL A 215 12.27 9.04 2.15
CA VAL A 215 11.67 7.69 2.18
C VAL A 215 12.36 6.79 1.16
N GLY A 216 12.53 7.26 -0.09
CA GLY A 216 13.20 6.53 -1.16
C GLY A 216 14.63 6.12 -0.80
N LEU A 217 15.44 7.04 -0.25
CA LEU A 217 16.79 6.74 0.21
C LEU A 217 16.85 5.74 1.37
N LEU A 218 15.83 5.73 2.23
CA LEU A 218 15.74 4.74 3.31
C LEU A 218 15.44 3.36 2.75
N VAL A 219 14.40 3.22 1.94
CA VAL A 219 13.96 1.92 1.42
C VAL A 219 14.96 1.31 0.45
N GLU A 220 15.69 2.13 -0.34
CA GLU A 220 16.80 1.69 -1.19
C GLU A 220 17.87 0.93 -0.38
N LYS A 221 18.27 1.47 0.78
CA LYS A 221 19.23 0.82 1.70
C LYS A 221 18.71 -0.50 2.25
N LEU A 222 17.40 -0.69 2.29
CA LEU A 222 16.74 -1.90 2.76
C LEU A 222 16.52 -2.93 1.65
N GLY A 223 16.88 -2.62 0.40
CA GLY A 223 16.75 -3.50 -0.76
C GLY A 223 15.43 -3.35 -1.52
N TYR A 224 14.85 -2.14 -1.53
CA TYR A 224 13.62 -1.84 -2.25
C TYR A 224 13.81 -0.77 -3.31
N MET A 225 12.97 -0.82 -4.34
CA MET A 225 12.83 0.22 -5.35
C MET A 225 11.37 0.64 -5.51
N PRO A 226 11.09 1.88 -5.91
CA PRO A 226 9.74 2.29 -6.26
C PRO A 226 9.31 1.65 -7.58
N LEU A 227 8.16 0.97 -7.58
CA LEU A 227 7.57 0.38 -8.78
C LEU A 227 6.50 1.29 -9.37
N GLN A 228 5.73 1.97 -8.55
CA GLN A 228 4.71 2.90 -8.99
C GLN A 228 4.65 4.11 -8.07
N LEU A 229 4.43 5.28 -8.67
CA LEU A 229 4.10 6.52 -8.00
C LEU A 229 2.75 7.02 -8.53
N MET A 230 1.71 6.92 -7.72
CA MET A 230 0.38 7.45 -8.01
C MET A 230 0.21 8.79 -7.32
N GLY A 231 0.47 9.88 -8.06
CA GLY A 231 0.48 11.20 -7.47
C GLY A 231 -0.83 11.98 -7.60
N ILE A 232 -1.17 12.72 -6.56
CA ILE A 232 -2.18 13.76 -6.60
C ILE A 232 -1.52 15.06 -7.01
N THR A 233 -2.04 15.65 -8.09
CA THR A 233 -1.59 16.96 -8.58
C THR A 233 -2.49 18.05 -8.02
N ILE A 234 -1.86 19.11 -7.53
CA ILE A 234 -2.56 20.30 -7.05
C ILE A 234 -2.20 21.47 -7.94
N VAL A 235 -3.21 22.28 -8.29
CA VAL A 235 -3.02 23.55 -8.98
C VAL A 235 -2.95 24.64 -7.93
N PRO A 236 -1.81 25.34 -7.77
CA PRO A 236 -1.73 26.49 -6.88
C PRO A 236 -2.75 27.58 -7.28
N LYS A 237 -3.35 28.25 -6.28
CA LYS A 237 -4.33 29.34 -6.51
C LYS A 237 -3.87 30.36 -7.53
N THR A 238 -2.61 30.76 -7.44
CA THR A 238 -2.00 31.77 -8.30
C THR A 238 -1.74 31.28 -9.72
N LEU A 239 -1.63 29.96 -9.94
CA LEU A 239 -1.32 29.32 -11.21
C LEU A 239 -2.54 28.73 -11.91
N ALA A 240 -3.74 28.78 -11.30
CA ALA A 240 -4.96 28.20 -11.85
C ALA A 240 -5.29 28.68 -13.27
N LYS A 241 -4.92 29.93 -13.60
CA LYS A 241 -5.09 30.51 -14.95
C LYS A 241 -4.15 29.90 -15.99
N PHE A 242 -3.03 29.32 -15.58
CA PHE A 242 -2.00 28.76 -16.45
C PHE A 242 -2.07 27.24 -16.57
N GLN A 243 -3.06 26.59 -15.93
CA GLN A 243 -3.20 25.14 -15.90
C GLN A 243 -1.94 24.39 -15.39
N SER A 244 -1.02 25.08 -14.75
CA SER A 244 0.16 24.47 -14.15
C SER A 244 -0.25 23.71 -12.90
N CYS A 245 0.20 22.46 -12.76
CA CYS A 245 -0.05 21.63 -11.61
C CYS A 245 1.28 21.16 -11.00
N ILE A 246 1.26 20.93 -9.70
CA ILE A 246 2.39 20.38 -8.94
C ILE A 246 1.93 19.06 -8.34
N GLN A 247 2.70 18.01 -8.57
CA GLN A 247 2.49 16.74 -7.86
C GLN A 247 3.02 16.91 -6.44
N VAL A 248 2.16 16.72 -5.45
CA VAL A 248 2.50 17.05 -4.07
C VAL A 248 2.53 15.85 -3.14
N HIS A 249 1.67 14.86 -3.35
CA HIS A 249 1.68 13.61 -2.61
C HIS A 249 1.05 12.48 -3.45
N GLY A 250 1.16 11.26 -2.99
CA GLY A 250 0.51 10.12 -3.61
C GLY A 250 1.01 8.80 -3.05
N ASP A 251 0.29 7.73 -3.39
CA ASP A 251 0.68 6.39 -3.02
C ASP A 251 1.88 5.93 -3.83
N VAL A 252 2.90 5.44 -3.13
CA VAL A 252 4.07 4.82 -3.72
C VAL A 252 4.07 3.35 -3.37
N ILE A 253 4.25 2.51 -4.38
CA ILE A 253 4.45 1.08 -4.20
C ILE A 253 5.94 0.80 -4.32
N PHE A 254 6.54 0.30 -3.24
CA PHE A 254 7.90 -0.19 -3.20
C PHE A 254 7.91 -1.71 -3.19
N VAL A 255 8.84 -2.30 -3.94
CA VAL A 255 9.04 -3.74 -4.06
C VAL A 255 10.52 -4.07 -3.92
N PRO A 256 10.90 -5.31 -3.55
CA PRO A 256 12.29 -5.72 -3.52
C PRO A 256 12.99 -5.42 -4.85
N ASP A 257 14.18 -4.86 -4.77
CA ASP A 257 15.03 -4.57 -5.94
C ASP A 257 15.84 -5.82 -6.38
N ASN A 258 16.72 -5.64 -7.38
CA ASN A 258 17.57 -6.72 -7.87
C ASN A 258 18.93 -6.85 -7.12
N SER A 259 19.10 -6.14 -6.00
CA SER A 259 20.25 -6.27 -5.12
C SER A 259 20.25 -7.62 -4.37
N ALA A 260 21.35 -7.94 -3.69
CA ALA A 260 21.42 -9.11 -2.82
C ALA A 260 20.35 -9.06 -1.69
N ASN A 261 20.09 -7.86 -1.14
CA ASN A 261 19.06 -7.68 -0.12
C ASN A 261 17.64 -7.90 -0.68
N GLY A 262 17.33 -7.29 -1.82
CA GLY A 262 16.02 -7.47 -2.47
C GLY A 262 15.78 -8.92 -2.90
N ARG A 263 16.82 -9.58 -3.44
CA ARG A 263 16.77 -11.01 -3.75
C ARG A 263 16.46 -11.87 -2.53
N ALA A 264 17.11 -11.62 -1.40
CA ALA A 264 16.87 -12.37 -0.16
C ALA A 264 15.44 -12.19 0.36
N ILE A 265 14.84 -11.01 0.17
CA ILE A 265 13.43 -10.77 0.50
C ILE A 265 12.53 -11.66 -0.36
N ILE A 266 12.76 -11.70 -1.68
CA ILE A 266 11.97 -12.52 -2.62
C ILE A 266 12.10 -14.01 -2.28
N GLU A 267 13.32 -14.48 -2.07
CA GLU A 267 13.62 -15.89 -1.82
C GLU A 267 13.12 -16.40 -0.46
N ARG A 268 12.72 -15.51 0.46
CA ARG A 268 12.08 -15.89 1.72
C ARG A 268 10.82 -16.74 1.48
N ASP A 269 9.96 -16.30 0.55
CA ASP A 269 8.80 -17.06 0.08
C ASP A 269 8.34 -16.51 -1.29
N VAL A 270 8.77 -17.19 -2.34
CA VAL A 270 8.52 -16.77 -3.73
C VAL A 270 7.03 -16.82 -4.08
N GLU A 271 6.25 -17.75 -3.50
CA GLU A 271 4.81 -17.85 -3.77
C GLU A 271 4.04 -16.71 -3.14
N LYS A 272 4.29 -16.40 -1.86
CA LYS A 272 3.68 -15.26 -1.17
C LYS A 272 4.10 -13.93 -1.82
N TRP A 273 5.37 -13.77 -2.16
CA TRP A 273 5.86 -12.59 -2.88
C TRP A 273 5.13 -12.41 -4.23
N PHE A 274 5.02 -13.47 -5.01
CA PHE A 274 4.33 -13.44 -6.31
C PHE A 274 2.86 -13.05 -6.13
N LEU A 275 2.15 -13.64 -5.16
CA LEU A 275 0.76 -13.30 -4.85
C LEU A 275 0.60 -11.86 -4.39
N ALA A 276 1.50 -11.36 -3.54
CA ALA A 276 1.47 -9.96 -3.10
C ALA A 276 1.57 -8.98 -4.27
N LEU A 277 2.45 -9.26 -5.24
CA LEU A 277 2.55 -8.46 -6.47
C LEU A 277 1.32 -8.60 -7.37
N CYS A 278 0.77 -9.81 -7.52
CA CYS A 278 -0.47 -10.02 -8.26
C CYS A 278 -1.65 -9.24 -7.67
N MET A 279 -1.78 -9.19 -6.34
CA MET A 279 -2.81 -8.40 -5.65
C MET A 279 -2.74 -6.90 -6.00
N HIS A 280 -1.56 -6.40 -6.31
CA HIS A 280 -1.34 -5.00 -6.70
C HIS A 280 -1.31 -4.78 -8.22
N GLY A 281 -1.51 -5.85 -9.01
CA GLY A 281 -1.56 -5.77 -10.47
C GLY A 281 -0.21 -5.78 -11.18
N TYR A 282 0.83 -6.36 -10.56
CA TYR A 282 2.20 -6.39 -11.07
C TYR A 282 2.70 -7.81 -11.36
N MET A 283 1.84 -8.65 -11.86
CA MET A 283 2.17 -10.04 -12.18
C MET A 283 3.26 -10.17 -13.26
N ASP A 284 3.17 -9.36 -14.31
CA ASP A 284 4.15 -9.29 -15.39
C ASP A 284 5.53 -8.85 -14.89
N PHE A 285 5.57 -7.85 -14.02
CA PHE A 285 6.79 -7.44 -13.34
C PHE A 285 7.39 -8.57 -12.49
N ALA A 286 6.56 -9.29 -11.74
CA ALA A 286 7.00 -10.42 -10.92
C ALA A 286 7.63 -11.53 -11.77
N LEU A 287 7.00 -11.89 -12.89
CA LEU A 287 7.55 -12.89 -13.82
C LEU A 287 8.88 -12.44 -14.43
N TRP A 288 8.97 -11.17 -14.82
CA TRP A 288 10.22 -10.59 -15.32
C TRP A 288 11.34 -10.62 -14.27
N GLN A 289 11.04 -10.22 -13.04
CA GLN A 289 12.05 -10.15 -11.96
C GLN A 289 12.58 -11.55 -11.59
N LEU A 290 11.72 -12.58 -11.55
CA LEU A 290 12.16 -13.97 -11.35
C LEU A 290 13.11 -14.45 -12.45
N ALA A 291 12.82 -14.11 -13.70
CA ALA A 291 13.67 -14.47 -14.84
C ALA A 291 15.02 -13.74 -14.78
N GLU A 292 15.02 -12.44 -14.49
CA GLU A 292 16.22 -11.61 -14.37
C GLU A 292 17.13 -12.10 -13.26
N LEU A 293 16.58 -12.37 -12.08
CA LEU A 293 17.30 -12.86 -10.91
C LEU A 293 17.61 -14.35 -10.98
N LYS A 294 17.13 -15.08 -11.98
CA LYS A 294 17.26 -16.54 -12.13
C LYS A 294 16.78 -17.30 -10.89
N ILE A 295 15.69 -16.83 -10.29
CA ILE A 295 15.03 -17.49 -9.16
C ILE A 295 14.15 -18.61 -9.73
N PRO A 296 14.23 -19.85 -9.20
CA PRO A 296 13.37 -20.95 -9.62
C PRO A 296 11.89 -20.59 -9.41
N LYS A 297 11.08 -20.85 -10.44
CA LYS A 297 9.64 -20.60 -10.39
C LYS A 297 8.95 -21.75 -9.64
N PRO A 298 8.25 -21.50 -8.53
CA PRO A 298 7.43 -22.51 -7.89
C PRO A 298 6.25 -22.89 -8.79
N MET A 299 5.56 -23.98 -8.44
CA MET A 299 4.48 -24.54 -9.24
C MET A 299 3.35 -23.53 -9.51
N LEU A 300 2.97 -22.74 -8.52
CA LEU A 300 1.95 -21.69 -8.67
C LEU A 300 2.31 -20.70 -9.78
N VAL A 301 3.55 -20.21 -9.76
CA VAL A 301 4.05 -19.23 -10.75
C VAL A 301 4.08 -19.84 -12.14
N THR A 302 4.58 -21.09 -12.26
CA THR A 302 4.67 -21.81 -13.53
C THR A 302 3.29 -22.03 -14.15
N GLN A 303 2.32 -22.48 -13.36
CA GLN A 303 0.94 -22.67 -13.82
C GLN A 303 0.29 -21.37 -14.26
N THR A 304 0.53 -20.28 -13.52
CA THR A 304 0.00 -18.95 -13.87
C THR A 304 0.60 -18.46 -15.20
N GLU A 305 1.91 -18.63 -15.41
CA GLU A 305 2.57 -18.24 -16.66
C GLU A 305 2.08 -19.06 -17.87
N GLU A 306 1.85 -20.36 -17.71
CA GLU A 306 1.29 -21.23 -18.75
C GLU A 306 -0.12 -20.79 -19.14
N LEU A 307 -0.97 -20.47 -18.16
CA LEU A 307 -2.32 -19.96 -18.41
C LEU A 307 -2.29 -18.65 -19.21
N LEU A 308 -1.37 -17.72 -18.87
CA LEU A 308 -1.22 -16.46 -19.61
C LEU A 308 -0.78 -16.67 -21.06
N LYS A 309 0.13 -17.62 -21.33
CA LYS A 309 0.55 -17.94 -22.71
C LYS A 309 -0.62 -18.45 -23.54
N ASN A 310 -1.44 -19.35 -22.98
CA ASN A 310 -2.61 -19.90 -23.68
C ASN A 310 -3.71 -18.85 -23.97
N ILE A 311 -3.73 -17.72 -23.22
CA ILE A 311 -4.66 -16.61 -23.45
C ILE A 311 -4.14 -15.67 -24.56
N SER A 312 -2.81 -15.62 -24.76
CA SER A 312 -2.16 -14.70 -25.71
C SER A 312 -2.11 -15.25 -27.14
N ASP A 313 -2.25 -16.57 -27.31
CA ASP A 313 -2.37 -17.27 -28.58
C ASP A 313 -3.85 -17.37 -29.04
#